data_a1f2f1e2d71353ec01fe6d126e678c0c
#
_entry.id   a1f2f1e2d71353ec01fe6d126e678c0c
#
_cell.length_a   1.000
_cell.length_b   1.000
_cell.length_c   1.000
_cell.angle_alpha   90.00
_cell.angle_beta   90.00
_cell.angle_gamma   90.00
#
_symmetry.space_group_name_H-M   'P 1'
#
loop_
_entity.id
_entity.type
_entity.pdbx_description
1 polymer ?
#
loop_
_entity_poly.entity_id
_entity_poly.type
_entity_poly.pdbx_seq_one_letter_code
_entity_poly.pdbx_strand_id
1 'polypeptide(L)'
;IGMGLIGLLTAQMLKANGCQVIGVDLDQSKLDLAKTWGIIPFNPKSDGDVVKFVENYTNGIGCDGVIITASAKTDEIISQAARMSRKRGRIILVGVVGLNISRAEFYEKELTFQVSCSYGPGRYDENYEQRGQDYPLSFVRWTEKRNFEAILNAIAAGNLKVKEMITEVVGIEDYQKIYGSIGSSKSIASILKYNEIQRNFEVNVTINPYIKAAAKANIGIIGAG
;
A
#
# COMPACT_ATOMS: atom_id res chain seq x y z
N ILE A 1 -3.90 5.66 10.88
CA ILE A 1 -4.33 4.57 11.77
C ILE A 1 -4.04 3.23 11.10
N GLY A 2 -3.33 2.33 11.81
CA GLY A 2 -2.80 1.07 11.27
C GLY A 2 -1.40 1.26 10.70
N MET A 3 -0.38 0.68 11.35
CA MET A 3 1.03 0.78 10.96
C MET A 3 1.56 -0.55 10.42
N GLY A 4 0.72 -1.27 9.66
CA GLY A 4 1.17 -2.37 8.81
C GLY A 4 2.01 -1.87 7.64
N LEU A 5 2.34 -2.73 6.66
CA LEU A 5 3.16 -2.36 5.50
C LEU A 5 2.67 -1.08 4.81
N ILE A 6 1.38 -1.01 4.48
CA ILE A 6 0.78 0.15 3.81
C ILE A 6 0.85 1.39 4.70
N GLY A 7 0.55 1.26 6.00
CA GLY A 7 0.60 2.39 6.95
C GLY A 7 2.01 2.96 7.12
N LEU A 8 3.01 2.10 7.25
CA LEU A 8 4.42 2.49 7.36
C LEU A 8 4.92 3.20 6.09
N LEU A 9 4.57 2.71 4.91
CA LEU A 9 4.88 3.37 3.64
C LEU A 9 4.19 4.74 3.54
N THR A 10 2.90 4.78 3.85
CA THR A 10 2.11 6.03 3.87
C THR A 10 2.70 7.07 4.81
N ALA A 11 3.09 6.66 6.01
CA ALA A 11 3.68 7.55 7.00
C ALA A 11 5.02 8.13 6.52
N GLN A 12 5.88 7.33 5.89
CA GLN A 12 7.11 7.82 5.28
C GLN A 12 6.85 8.80 4.13
N MET A 13 5.87 8.51 3.26
CA MET A 13 5.49 9.43 2.18
C MET A 13 5.01 10.77 2.71
N LEU A 14 4.19 10.77 3.76
CA LEU A 14 3.74 12.00 4.42
C LEU A 14 4.92 12.77 5.01
N LYS A 15 5.86 12.09 5.68
CA LYS A 15 7.08 12.71 6.20
C LYS A 15 7.93 13.33 5.09
N ALA A 16 8.13 12.62 3.98
CA ALA A 16 8.87 13.11 2.82
C ALA A 16 8.23 14.38 2.19
N ASN A 17 6.92 14.54 2.36
CA ASN A 17 6.17 15.73 1.95
C ASN A 17 6.08 16.81 3.05
N GLY A 18 6.87 16.71 4.13
CA GLY A 18 6.95 17.72 5.18
C GLY A 18 5.84 17.67 6.24
N CYS A 19 5.00 16.63 6.24
CA CYS A 19 3.95 16.48 7.24
C CYS A 19 4.51 16.07 8.61
N GLN A 20 3.87 16.52 9.69
CA GLN A 20 3.98 15.90 10.99
C GLN A 20 3.03 14.71 11.04
N VAL A 21 3.54 13.54 11.42
CA VAL A 21 2.78 12.28 11.32
C VAL A 21 2.69 11.62 12.69
N ILE A 22 1.47 11.32 13.11
CA ILE A 22 1.17 10.46 14.25
C ILE A 22 0.78 9.09 13.71
N GLY A 23 1.51 8.05 14.11
CA GLY A 23 1.24 6.66 13.74
C GLY A 23 0.54 5.95 14.89
N VAL A 24 -0.65 5.39 14.62
CA VAL A 24 -1.47 4.68 15.62
C VAL A 24 -1.54 3.20 15.27
N ASP A 25 -1.12 2.34 16.18
CA ASP A 25 -1.22 0.87 16.03
C ASP A 25 -1.28 0.19 17.41
N LEU A 26 -1.77 -1.04 17.44
CA LEU A 26 -1.81 -1.89 18.64
C LEU A 26 -0.51 -2.70 18.84
N ASP A 27 0.34 -2.75 17.81
CA ASP A 27 1.61 -3.48 17.80
C ASP A 27 2.77 -2.51 18.02
N GLN A 28 3.38 -2.60 19.21
CA GLN A 28 4.46 -1.72 19.60
C GLN A 28 5.68 -1.83 18.68
N SER A 29 5.97 -3.02 18.15
CA SER A 29 7.14 -3.21 17.29
C SER A 29 7.08 -2.40 16.01
N LYS A 30 5.88 -2.24 15.43
CA LYS A 30 5.62 -1.39 14.25
C LYS A 30 5.76 0.09 14.57
N LEU A 31 5.31 0.48 15.76
CA LEU A 31 5.44 1.85 16.25
C LEU A 31 6.90 2.21 16.55
N ASP A 32 7.67 1.28 17.11
CA ASP A 32 9.10 1.47 17.36
C ASP A 32 9.86 1.65 16.04
N LEU A 33 9.54 0.86 15.01
CA LEU A 33 10.08 1.06 13.68
C LEU A 33 9.71 2.43 13.10
N ALA A 34 8.43 2.81 13.16
CA ALA A 34 7.95 4.11 12.70
C ALA A 34 8.66 5.28 13.39
N LYS A 35 8.92 5.14 14.69
CA LYS A 35 9.64 6.14 15.48
C LYS A 35 11.06 6.41 14.95
N THR A 36 11.74 5.40 14.39
CA THR A 36 13.08 5.57 13.80
C THR A 36 13.08 6.53 12.60
N TRP A 37 11.93 6.72 11.95
CA TRP A 37 11.72 7.65 10.83
C TRP A 37 11.12 8.99 11.25
N GLY A 38 11.07 9.26 12.58
CA GLY A 38 10.53 10.50 13.12
C GLY A 38 9.00 10.60 13.05
N ILE A 39 8.31 9.47 13.02
CA ILE A 39 6.86 9.37 13.17
C ILE A 39 6.56 9.30 14.66
N ILE A 40 5.55 10.02 15.13
CA ILE A 40 5.13 10.05 16.52
C ILE A 40 4.31 8.80 16.80
N PRO A 41 4.77 7.87 17.63
CA PRO A 41 4.04 6.63 17.89
C PRO A 41 2.92 6.87 18.90
N PHE A 42 1.82 6.18 18.73
CA PHE A 42 0.75 6.10 19.71
C PHE A 42 0.14 4.69 19.73
N ASN A 43 0.18 4.05 20.88
CA ASN A 43 -0.42 2.74 21.10
C ASN A 43 -1.65 2.86 22.02
N PRO A 44 -2.89 2.69 21.50
CA PRO A 44 -4.09 2.83 22.33
C PRO A 44 -4.16 1.89 23.53
N LYS A 45 -3.40 0.77 23.52
CA LYS A 45 -3.36 -0.15 24.68
C LYS A 45 -2.56 0.38 25.85
N SER A 46 -1.50 1.14 25.60
CA SER A 46 -0.62 1.68 26.64
C SER A 46 -0.83 3.16 26.89
N ASP A 47 -1.14 3.93 25.84
CA ASP A 47 -1.11 5.38 25.86
C ASP A 47 -2.51 6.00 26.06
N GLY A 48 -3.55 5.17 25.98
CA GLY A 48 -4.93 5.55 26.31
C GLY A 48 -5.73 6.12 25.14
N ASP A 49 -6.35 7.29 25.30
CA ASP A 49 -7.27 7.87 24.33
C ASP A 49 -6.54 8.65 23.25
N VAL A 50 -6.58 8.15 22.03
CA VAL A 50 -5.94 8.76 20.85
C VAL A 50 -6.54 10.12 20.49
N VAL A 51 -7.83 10.34 20.72
CA VAL A 51 -8.49 11.61 20.42
C VAL A 51 -7.94 12.70 21.33
N LYS A 52 -7.88 12.44 22.62
CA LYS A 52 -7.30 13.37 23.60
C LYS A 52 -5.81 13.63 23.35
N PHE A 53 -5.07 12.59 22.96
CA PHE A 53 -3.67 12.76 22.60
C PHE A 53 -3.49 13.73 21.43
N VAL A 54 -4.27 13.53 20.35
CA VAL A 54 -4.23 14.40 19.17
C VAL A 54 -4.68 15.82 19.49
N GLU A 55 -5.75 15.99 20.27
CA GLU A 55 -6.22 17.30 20.73
C GLU A 55 -5.10 18.06 21.48
N ASN A 56 -4.45 17.40 22.42
CA ASN A 56 -3.34 17.99 23.16
C ASN A 56 -2.15 18.32 22.26
N TYR A 57 -1.77 17.39 21.37
CA TYR A 57 -0.65 17.58 20.47
C TYR A 57 -0.85 18.72 19.47
N THR A 58 -2.09 18.95 19.05
CA THR A 58 -2.47 19.98 18.07
C THR A 58 -3.02 21.25 18.71
N ASN A 59 -2.88 21.42 20.02
CA ASN A 59 -3.45 22.56 20.77
C ASN A 59 -4.96 22.75 20.54
N GLY A 60 -5.69 21.65 20.47
CA GLY A 60 -7.15 21.64 20.29
C GLY A 60 -7.63 21.77 18.85
N ILE A 61 -6.73 21.91 17.87
CA ILE A 61 -7.11 22.11 16.46
C ILE A 61 -7.58 20.81 15.81
N GLY A 62 -6.86 19.72 16.03
CA GLY A 62 -7.06 18.42 15.37
C GLY A 62 -6.19 18.22 14.12
N CYS A 63 -6.23 17.03 13.54
CA CYS A 63 -5.45 16.67 12.37
C CYS A 63 -6.03 17.26 11.07
N ASP A 64 -5.16 17.67 10.15
CA ASP A 64 -5.55 18.07 8.77
C ASP A 64 -6.14 16.90 7.99
N GLY A 65 -5.61 15.70 8.20
CA GLY A 65 -6.09 14.48 7.57
C GLY A 65 -5.83 13.24 8.41
N VAL A 66 -6.71 12.26 8.28
CA VAL A 66 -6.58 10.94 8.88
C VAL A 66 -6.63 9.89 7.77
N ILE A 67 -5.60 9.06 7.68
CA ILE A 67 -5.56 7.94 6.74
C ILE A 67 -5.71 6.65 7.53
N ILE A 68 -6.72 5.84 7.15
CA ILE A 68 -7.05 4.58 7.81
C ILE A 68 -6.55 3.44 6.92
N THR A 69 -5.48 2.77 7.35
CA THR A 69 -4.90 1.59 6.68
C THR A 69 -5.15 0.31 7.49
N ALA A 70 -5.80 0.44 8.64
CA ALA A 70 -6.18 -0.67 9.49
C ALA A 70 -7.29 -1.51 8.88
N SER A 71 -7.33 -2.80 9.27
CA SER A 71 -8.46 -3.69 9.00
C SER A 71 -9.06 -4.15 10.33
N ALA A 72 -10.33 -3.82 10.58
CA ALA A 72 -11.05 -4.18 11.80
C ALA A 72 -12.57 -4.18 11.57
N LYS A 73 -13.26 -5.08 12.28
CA LYS A 73 -14.73 -5.17 12.22
C LYS A 73 -15.38 -4.23 13.24
N THR A 74 -15.08 -2.93 13.17
CA THR A 74 -15.64 -1.94 14.10
C THR A 74 -15.83 -0.59 13.42
N ASP A 75 -16.82 0.16 13.85
CA ASP A 75 -17.10 1.54 13.41
C ASP A 75 -16.33 2.57 14.26
N GLU A 76 -15.76 2.16 15.40
CA GLU A 76 -15.07 3.06 16.34
C GLU A 76 -13.90 3.78 15.68
N ILE A 77 -13.19 3.12 14.76
CA ILE A 77 -12.02 3.73 14.06
C ILE A 77 -12.43 4.94 13.24
N ILE A 78 -13.58 4.87 12.56
CA ILE A 78 -14.10 5.99 11.76
C ILE A 78 -14.59 7.13 12.67
N SER A 79 -15.24 6.80 13.77
CA SER A 79 -15.66 7.78 14.79
C SER A 79 -14.44 8.48 15.42
N GLN A 80 -13.40 7.73 15.80
CA GLN A 80 -12.13 8.31 16.29
C GLN A 80 -11.50 9.22 15.25
N ALA A 81 -11.46 8.79 13.98
CA ALA A 81 -10.92 9.61 12.90
C ALA A 81 -11.68 10.94 12.74
N ALA A 82 -13.00 10.91 12.85
CA ALA A 82 -13.82 12.13 12.81
C ALA A 82 -13.51 13.05 14.00
N ARG A 83 -13.47 12.50 15.20
CA ARG A 83 -13.18 13.28 16.43
C ARG A 83 -11.77 13.88 16.43
N MET A 84 -10.76 13.15 15.93
CA MET A 84 -9.37 13.65 15.80
C MET A 84 -9.18 14.70 14.72
N SER A 85 -10.06 14.75 13.71
CA SER A 85 -9.92 15.68 12.60
C SER A 85 -10.27 17.10 13.01
N ARG A 86 -9.55 18.08 12.46
CA ARG A 86 -9.96 19.48 12.55
C ARG A 86 -11.23 19.74 11.72
N LYS A 87 -11.82 20.92 11.86
CA LYS A 87 -12.90 21.38 10.95
C LYS A 87 -12.39 21.33 9.50
N ARG A 88 -13.24 20.82 8.60
CA ARG A 88 -12.95 20.62 7.18
C ARG A 88 -11.73 19.72 6.94
N GLY A 89 -11.42 18.84 7.90
CA GLY A 89 -10.40 17.82 7.77
C GLY A 89 -10.82 16.74 6.76
N ARG A 90 -9.85 15.93 6.37
CA ARG A 90 -10.04 14.89 5.36
C ARG A 90 -9.76 13.51 5.95
N ILE A 91 -10.67 12.57 5.72
CA ILE A 91 -10.51 11.16 6.12
C ILE A 91 -10.43 10.30 4.88
N ILE A 92 -9.36 9.52 4.75
CA ILE A 92 -9.15 8.59 3.64
C ILE A 92 -9.13 7.16 4.17
N LEU A 93 -10.03 6.33 3.68
CA LEU A 93 -10.07 4.92 3.99
C LEU A 93 -9.35 4.10 2.91
N VAL A 94 -8.25 3.46 3.30
CA VAL A 94 -7.46 2.52 2.47
C VAL A 94 -7.70 1.09 2.91
N GLY A 95 -7.82 0.88 4.23
CA GLY A 95 -8.08 -0.42 4.83
C GLY A 95 -9.53 -0.85 4.78
N VAL A 96 -9.91 -1.77 5.66
CA VAL A 96 -11.29 -2.29 5.73
C VAL A 96 -11.79 -2.15 7.17
N VAL A 97 -12.73 -1.24 7.39
CA VAL A 97 -13.36 -1.01 8.70
C VAL A 97 -14.88 -0.92 8.54
N GLY A 98 -15.62 -0.90 9.65
CA GLY A 98 -17.04 -0.61 9.63
C GLY A 98 -17.30 0.80 9.10
N LEU A 99 -18.41 0.98 8.39
CA LEU A 99 -18.79 2.23 7.72
C LEU A 99 -20.11 2.81 8.25
N ASN A 100 -20.47 2.50 9.49
CA ASN A 100 -21.60 3.16 10.14
C ASN A 100 -21.16 4.56 10.60
N ILE A 101 -21.31 5.53 9.70
CA ILE A 101 -20.83 6.89 9.87
C ILE A 101 -21.85 7.71 10.67
N SER A 102 -21.42 8.27 11.80
CA SER A 102 -22.22 9.22 12.59
C SER A 102 -22.32 10.55 11.85
N ARG A 103 -23.54 10.87 11.36
CA ARG A 103 -23.78 12.15 10.71
C ARG A 103 -23.41 13.33 11.61
N ALA A 104 -23.64 13.26 12.90
CA ALA A 104 -23.36 14.36 13.83
C ALA A 104 -21.87 14.71 13.86
N GLU A 105 -20.97 13.71 14.01
CA GLU A 105 -19.52 13.90 14.06
C GLU A 105 -18.95 14.49 12.76
N PHE A 106 -19.52 14.09 11.63
CA PHE A 106 -19.07 14.58 10.31
C PHE A 106 -19.65 15.96 9.98
N TYR A 107 -20.92 16.18 10.30
CA TYR A 107 -21.62 17.42 10.00
C TYR A 107 -21.02 18.61 10.77
N GLU A 108 -20.76 18.46 12.06
CA GLU A 108 -20.26 19.54 12.91
C GLU A 108 -18.92 20.10 12.42
N LYS A 109 -18.09 19.23 11.85
CA LYS A 109 -16.75 19.58 11.36
C LYS A 109 -16.66 19.73 9.84
N GLU A 110 -17.75 19.55 9.10
CA GLU A 110 -17.76 19.57 7.60
C GLU A 110 -16.68 18.65 7.01
N LEU A 111 -16.58 17.40 7.50
CA LEU A 111 -15.53 16.50 7.12
C LEU A 111 -15.70 15.96 5.70
N THR A 112 -14.59 15.81 4.99
CA THR A 112 -14.52 15.07 3.73
C THR A 112 -14.12 13.63 4.01
N PHE A 113 -14.91 12.66 3.51
CA PHE A 113 -14.58 11.25 3.57
C PHE A 113 -14.47 10.66 2.17
N GLN A 114 -13.43 9.88 1.95
CA GLN A 114 -13.21 9.21 0.67
C GLN A 114 -12.65 7.81 0.90
N VAL A 115 -13.17 6.83 0.17
CA VAL A 115 -12.58 5.50 0.07
C VAL A 115 -11.56 5.50 -1.07
N SER A 116 -10.35 5.05 -0.78
CA SER A 116 -9.29 4.89 -1.78
C SER A 116 -9.56 3.65 -2.64
N CYS A 117 -9.41 3.77 -3.94
CA CYS A 117 -9.54 2.64 -4.86
C CYS A 117 -8.16 2.15 -5.29
N SER A 118 -7.73 1.02 -4.74
CA SER A 118 -6.52 0.29 -5.15
C SER A 118 -5.33 1.24 -5.45
N TYR A 119 -4.76 1.20 -6.67
CA TYR A 119 -3.65 2.04 -7.09
C TYR A 119 -4.07 3.34 -7.81
N GLY A 120 -5.33 3.71 -7.69
CA GLY A 120 -5.84 5.00 -8.17
C GLY A 120 -6.45 4.96 -9.57
N PRO A 121 -6.62 6.13 -10.21
CA PRO A 121 -7.19 6.24 -11.55
C PRO A 121 -6.48 5.36 -12.58
N GLY A 122 -7.26 4.66 -13.38
CA GLY A 122 -6.84 3.59 -14.29
C GLY A 122 -7.37 2.24 -13.86
N ARG A 123 -7.61 2.02 -12.57
CA ARG A 123 -8.18 0.78 -12.06
C ARG A 123 -9.62 0.60 -12.55
N TYR A 124 -9.93 -0.58 -13.07
CA TYR A 124 -11.23 -0.94 -13.67
C TYR A 124 -11.57 -0.19 -14.96
N ASP A 125 -10.62 0.53 -15.56
CA ASP A 125 -10.76 1.11 -16.90
C ASP A 125 -10.06 0.21 -17.92
N GLU A 126 -10.83 -0.48 -18.75
CA GLU A 126 -10.33 -1.41 -19.76
C GLU A 126 -9.41 -0.73 -20.79
N ASN A 127 -9.70 0.54 -21.14
CA ASN A 127 -8.85 1.27 -22.07
C ASN A 127 -7.47 1.53 -21.47
N TYR A 128 -7.42 1.83 -20.16
CA TYR A 128 -6.15 2.06 -19.46
C TYR A 128 -5.41 0.73 -19.20
N GLU A 129 -6.07 -0.25 -18.55
CA GLU A 129 -5.41 -1.48 -18.09
C GLU A 129 -5.02 -2.41 -19.25
N GLN A 130 -5.83 -2.51 -20.31
CA GLN A 130 -5.63 -3.50 -21.36
C GLN A 130 -5.23 -2.90 -22.71
N ARG A 131 -5.70 -1.70 -23.03
CA ARG A 131 -5.39 -1.05 -24.30
C ARG A 131 -4.25 -0.03 -24.21
N GLY A 132 -3.70 0.21 -23.03
CA GLY A 132 -2.56 1.11 -22.81
C GLY A 132 -2.87 2.60 -23.07
N GLN A 133 -4.14 2.99 -22.99
CA GLN A 133 -4.55 4.39 -23.17
C GLN A 133 -4.48 5.13 -21.85
N ASP A 134 -3.45 5.96 -21.68
CA ASP A 134 -3.28 6.76 -20.46
C ASP A 134 -4.16 8.02 -20.50
N TYR A 135 -4.51 8.52 -19.31
CA TYR A 135 -5.24 9.77 -19.16
C TYR A 135 -4.33 10.97 -19.43
N PRO A 136 -4.88 12.07 -19.98
CA PRO A 136 -4.11 13.31 -20.14
C PRO A 136 -3.57 13.81 -18.79
N LEU A 137 -2.26 14.05 -18.72
CA LEU A 137 -1.56 14.42 -17.49
C LEU A 137 -2.16 15.65 -16.79
N SER A 138 -2.59 16.64 -17.56
CA SER A 138 -3.17 17.88 -17.04
C SER A 138 -4.53 17.69 -16.35
N PHE A 139 -5.24 16.61 -16.66
CA PHE A 139 -6.55 16.32 -16.06
C PHE A 139 -6.48 15.24 -14.97
N VAL A 140 -5.62 14.23 -15.13
CA VAL A 140 -5.45 13.14 -14.16
C VAL A 140 -3.97 12.99 -13.83
N ARG A 141 -3.53 13.70 -12.79
CA ARG A 141 -2.10 13.73 -12.40
C ARG A 141 -1.60 12.38 -11.91
N TRP A 142 -2.39 11.68 -11.11
CA TRP A 142 -2.00 10.46 -10.40
C TRP A 142 -2.77 9.26 -10.94
N THR A 143 -2.24 8.64 -12.00
CA THR A 143 -2.71 7.37 -12.53
C THR A 143 -1.91 6.22 -11.92
N GLU A 144 -2.37 4.98 -12.11
CA GLU A 144 -1.67 3.77 -11.64
C GLU A 144 -0.18 3.80 -12.00
N LYS A 145 0.15 3.96 -13.29
CA LYS A 145 1.54 4.00 -13.76
C LYS A 145 2.35 5.09 -13.08
N ARG A 146 1.81 6.31 -13.00
CA ARG A 146 2.49 7.45 -12.40
C ARG A 146 2.66 7.29 -10.90
N ASN A 147 1.74 6.61 -10.23
CA ASN A 147 1.87 6.22 -8.83
C ASN A 147 3.03 5.26 -8.64
N PHE A 148 3.16 4.22 -9.48
CA PHE A 148 4.31 3.31 -9.42
C PHE A 148 5.63 4.03 -9.67
N GLU A 149 5.71 4.88 -10.69
CA GLU A 149 6.89 5.68 -10.98
C GLU A 149 7.28 6.59 -9.80
N ALA A 150 6.29 7.24 -9.17
CA ALA A 150 6.53 8.11 -8.01
C ALA A 150 7.09 7.34 -6.82
N ILE A 151 6.55 6.15 -6.52
CA ILE A 151 7.05 5.30 -5.44
C ILE A 151 8.46 4.78 -5.71
N LEU A 152 8.74 4.31 -6.93
CA LEU A 152 10.08 3.84 -7.31
C LEU A 152 11.10 4.97 -7.23
N ASN A 153 10.75 6.17 -7.68
CA ASN A 153 11.59 7.35 -7.55
C ASN A 153 11.84 7.73 -6.09
N ALA A 154 10.82 7.64 -5.23
CA ALA A 154 10.97 7.92 -3.80
C ALA A 154 11.88 6.88 -3.09
N ILE A 155 11.83 5.61 -3.50
CA ILE A 155 12.74 4.57 -3.01
C ILE A 155 14.16 4.86 -3.49
N ALA A 156 14.36 5.16 -4.78
CA ALA A 156 15.66 5.47 -5.36
C ALA A 156 16.31 6.70 -4.72
N ALA A 157 15.52 7.71 -4.38
CA ALA A 157 15.96 8.92 -3.68
C ALA A 157 16.22 8.71 -2.17
N GLY A 158 15.92 7.53 -1.61
CA GLY A 158 16.07 7.22 -0.19
C GLY A 158 14.99 7.85 0.72
N ASN A 159 13.94 8.41 0.14
CA ASN A 159 12.81 8.98 0.87
C ASN A 159 11.89 7.90 1.46
N LEU A 160 11.89 6.70 0.85
CA LEU A 160 11.20 5.52 1.35
C LEU A 160 12.22 4.42 1.69
N LYS A 161 12.29 4.07 2.96
CA LYS A 161 13.18 3.03 3.49
C LYS A 161 12.42 1.73 3.57
N VAL A 162 12.51 0.93 2.49
CA VAL A 162 11.73 -0.31 2.37
C VAL A 162 12.44 -1.52 2.98
N LYS A 163 13.77 -1.51 3.07
CA LYS A 163 14.55 -2.66 3.54
C LYS A 163 14.26 -3.01 4.99
N GLU A 164 14.08 -2.02 5.84
CA GLU A 164 13.79 -2.22 7.25
C GLU A 164 12.41 -2.84 7.51
N MET A 165 11.51 -2.81 6.51
CA MET A 165 10.18 -3.42 6.59
C MET A 165 10.17 -4.88 6.14
N ILE A 166 11.24 -5.36 5.47
CA ILE A 166 11.36 -6.75 5.03
C ILE A 166 11.71 -7.59 6.27
N THR A 167 10.73 -8.27 6.81
CA THR A 167 10.89 -9.07 8.04
C THR A 167 11.27 -10.51 7.77
N GLU A 168 11.00 -11.00 6.56
CA GLU A 168 11.39 -12.35 6.16
C GLU A 168 11.63 -12.46 4.65
N VAL A 169 12.54 -13.37 4.30
CA VAL A 169 12.81 -13.75 2.91
C VAL A 169 12.76 -15.27 2.84
N VAL A 170 11.87 -15.82 2.03
CA VAL A 170 11.61 -17.26 1.95
C VAL A 170 11.78 -17.73 0.51
N GLY A 171 12.36 -18.92 0.31
CA GLY A 171 12.44 -19.53 -1.02
C GLY A 171 11.05 -19.76 -1.62
N ILE A 172 10.96 -19.69 -2.94
CA ILE A 172 9.65 -19.87 -3.62
C ILE A 172 9.02 -21.23 -3.31
N GLU A 173 9.81 -22.25 -3.06
CA GLU A 173 9.37 -23.59 -2.72
C GLU A 173 8.60 -23.63 -1.39
N ASP A 174 8.91 -22.72 -0.50
CA ASP A 174 8.34 -22.58 0.83
C ASP A 174 7.19 -21.53 0.91
N TYR A 175 6.67 -21.07 -0.22
CA TYR A 175 5.65 -20.00 -0.29
C TYR A 175 4.44 -20.25 0.63
N GLN A 176 4.06 -21.51 0.82
CA GLN A 176 2.93 -21.89 1.68
C GLN A 176 3.13 -21.48 3.14
N LYS A 177 4.37 -21.39 3.63
CA LYS A 177 4.68 -20.93 4.98
C LYS A 177 4.23 -19.47 5.17
N ILE A 178 4.46 -18.63 4.16
CA ILE A 178 4.03 -17.24 4.17
C ILE A 178 2.52 -17.15 4.05
N TYR A 179 1.94 -17.76 3.01
CA TYR A 179 0.50 -17.66 2.73
C TYR A 179 -0.37 -18.29 3.82
N GLY A 180 0.09 -19.37 4.47
CA GLY A 180 -0.60 -19.98 5.58
C GLY A 180 -0.61 -19.14 6.86
N SER A 181 0.30 -18.19 7.02
CA SER A 181 0.44 -17.32 8.20
C SER A 181 0.02 -15.89 7.97
N ILE A 182 -0.43 -15.52 6.77
CA ILE A 182 -0.93 -14.17 6.45
C ILE A 182 -2.05 -13.79 7.43
N GLY A 183 -1.89 -12.64 8.08
CA GLY A 183 -2.84 -12.11 9.06
C GLY A 183 -2.64 -12.60 10.49
N SER A 184 -1.82 -13.63 10.74
CA SER A 184 -1.46 -14.11 12.06
C SER A 184 0.01 -13.85 12.43
N SER A 185 0.86 -13.61 11.45
CA SER A 185 2.29 -13.37 11.66
C SER A 185 2.55 -11.91 12.08
N LYS A 186 3.63 -11.73 12.84
CA LYS A 186 4.17 -10.39 13.15
C LYS A 186 4.93 -9.78 11.97
N SER A 187 4.94 -10.46 10.81
CA SER A 187 5.64 -10.00 9.62
C SER A 187 5.03 -8.71 9.09
N ILE A 188 5.88 -7.78 8.69
CA ILE A 188 5.48 -6.54 8.01
C ILE A 188 5.46 -6.80 6.51
N ALA A 189 6.57 -7.29 5.97
CA ALA A 189 6.70 -7.66 4.57
C ALA A 189 7.49 -8.94 4.42
N SER A 190 6.98 -9.87 3.62
CA SER A 190 7.63 -11.12 3.25
C SER A 190 8.00 -11.10 1.78
N ILE A 191 9.22 -11.55 1.44
CA ILE A 191 9.69 -11.65 0.07
C ILE A 191 9.89 -13.10 -0.31
N LEU A 192 9.38 -13.49 -1.47
CA LEU A 192 9.67 -14.78 -2.09
C LEU A 192 10.91 -14.65 -2.95
N LYS A 193 11.94 -15.44 -2.63
CA LYS A 193 13.17 -15.51 -3.40
C LYS A 193 13.08 -16.64 -4.40
N TYR A 194 13.24 -16.31 -5.67
CA TYR A 194 13.35 -17.31 -6.74
C TYR A 194 14.80 -17.78 -6.85
N ASN A 195 14.97 -19.06 -7.17
CA ASN A 195 16.30 -19.60 -7.45
C ASN A 195 16.88 -18.94 -8.71
N GLU A 196 18.19 -18.71 -8.72
CA GLU A 196 18.88 -18.29 -9.92
C GLU A 196 18.86 -19.45 -10.92
N ILE A 197 17.90 -19.41 -11.84
CA ILE A 197 17.91 -20.31 -12.98
C ILE A 197 18.99 -19.77 -13.93
N GLN A 198 20.04 -20.56 -14.15
CA GLN A 198 20.88 -20.33 -15.33
C GLN A 198 19.97 -20.44 -16.55
N ARG A 199 19.56 -19.30 -17.07
CA ARG A 199 18.78 -19.25 -18.30
C ARG A 199 19.71 -19.61 -19.44
N ASN A 200 19.66 -20.87 -19.84
CA ASN A 200 20.22 -21.28 -21.12
C ASN A 200 19.27 -20.71 -22.18
N PHE A 201 19.62 -19.57 -22.77
CA PHE A 201 18.87 -18.98 -23.87
C PHE A 201 19.22 -19.77 -25.16
N GLU A 202 18.79 -21.01 -25.24
CA GLU A 202 18.79 -21.69 -26.53
C GLU A 202 17.74 -21.02 -27.40
N VAL A 203 18.22 -20.30 -28.39
CA VAL A 203 17.38 -19.57 -29.37
C VAL A 203 16.55 -20.53 -30.24
N ASN A 204 16.98 -21.80 -30.34
CA ASN A 204 16.32 -22.83 -31.13
C ASN A 204 16.00 -24.06 -30.28
N VAL A 205 14.73 -24.42 -30.20
CA VAL A 205 14.28 -25.69 -29.64
C VAL A 205 14.01 -26.66 -30.79
N THR A 206 14.83 -27.71 -30.90
CA THR A 206 14.57 -28.78 -31.88
C THR A 206 13.49 -29.70 -31.33
N ILE A 207 12.26 -29.54 -31.81
CA ILE A 207 11.11 -30.31 -31.33
C ILE A 207 11.18 -31.77 -31.81
N ASN A 208 11.72 -31.98 -33.00
CA ASN A 208 11.93 -33.33 -33.54
C ASN A 208 13.19 -33.40 -34.43
N PRO A 209 14.30 -33.96 -33.93
CA PRO A 209 15.58 -34.05 -34.70
C PRO A 209 15.50 -34.99 -35.92
N TYR A 210 14.43 -35.77 -36.06
CA TYR A 210 14.25 -36.76 -37.16
C TYR A 210 13.40 -36.25 -38.33
N ILE A 211 12.85 -35.04 -38.26
CA ILE A 211 12.12 -34.45 -39.39
C ILE A 211 13.15 -34.01 -40.47
N LYS A 212 13.22 -34.77 -41.53
CA LYS A 212 14.00 -34.34 -42.72
C LYS A 212 13.24 -33.22 -43.42
N ALA A 213 13.95 -32.16 -43.81
CA ALA A 213 13.38 -31.09 -44.61
C ALA A 213 12.69 -31.66 -45.86
N ALA A 214 11.40 -31.39 -46.01
CA ALA A 214 10.69 -31.76 -47.23
C ALA A 214 11.11 -30.84 -48.38
N ALA A 215 11.04 -31.35 -49.61
CA ALA A 215 11.33 -30.53 -50.78
C ALA A 215 10.33 -29.41 -51.06
N LYS A 216 9.36 -29.17 -50.16
CA LYS A 216 8.33 -28.12 -50.19
C LYS A 216 8.54 -27.16 -49.03
N ALA A 217 8.06 -25.93 -49.18
CA ALA A 217 8.18 -24.88 -48.17
C ALA A 217 7.70 -25.33 -46.78
N ASN A 218 8.54 -25.11 -45.78
CA ASN A 218 8.19 -25.29 -44.36
C ASN A 218 7.62 -23.97 -43.79
N ILE A 219 6.43 -24.04 -43.20
CA ILE A 219 5.81 -22.87 -42.57
C ILE A 219 5.94 -23.03 -41.05
N GLY A 220 6.59 -22.08 -40.40
CA GLY A 220 6.62 -21.97 -38.94
C GLY A 220 5.54 -21.00 -38.49
N ILE A 221 4.74 -21.38 -37.51
CA ILE A 221 3.77 -20.51 -36.86
C ILE A 221 4.31 -20.17 -35.46
N ILE A 222 4.46 -18.86 -35.20
CA ILE A 222 4.86 -18.36 -33.90
C ILE A 222 3.62 -17.73 -33.25
N GLY A 223 3.31 -18.15 -32.01
CA GLY A 223 2.20 -17.56 -31.28
C GLY A 223 0.84 -18.20 -31.55
N ALA A 224 0.80 -19.51 -31.82
CA ALA A 224 -0.45 -20.26 -31.82
C ALA A 224 -0.79 -20.69 -30.39
N GLY A 225 -1.36 -19.76 -29.59
CA GLY A 225 -1.88 -20.00 -28.26
C GLY A 225 -3.32 -19.54 -28.19
#